data_f81396b82b369c31679af9df0e477de6
#
_entry.id   f81396b82b369c31679af9df0e477de6
#
_cell.length_a   1.000
_cell.length_b   1.000
_cell.length_c   1.000
_cell.angle_alpha   90.00
_cell.angle_beta   90.00
_cell.angle_gamma   90.00
#
_symmetry.space_group_name_H-M   'P 1'
#
loop_
_entity.id
_entity.type
_entity.pdbx_description
1 polymer ?
#
loop_
_entity_poly.entity_id
_entity_poly.type
_entity_poly.pdbx_seq_one_letter_code
_entity_poly.pdbx_strand_id
1 'polypeptide(L)'
;MPNNLSKETSPYLLQHKDNPVEWYSWNDESLKKAKDENKPIFLSVGYSSCHWCHVMAHESFENDDVAKIMNENFINIKVDREERPDLDDIYQKICQMSTGQGGWPLSVFLTPEQKPFYVGTYFPVLDSYGRPGFGSLCRQLAQAWKEKPKDVGTSAEQFMSNLTKLEKVSDGGEIEKAILDEAAVNLLQVADTNYGGFGQAPKFPNAANLSFMFRYSKLSGITKFQEFALMTLKKMAKGGIFDQIGGGFHRYSTDGRWLVPHFEKML
;
A
#
# COMPACT_ATOMS: atom_id res chain seq x y z
N MET A 1 4.67 -5.17 29.36
CA MET A 1 4.54 -6.62 29.03
C MET A 1 4.33 -6.73 27.54
N PRO A 2 4.85 -7.78 26.88
CA PRO A 2 4.61 -7.97 25.45
C PRO A 2 3.11 -8.05 25.15
N ASN A 3 2.68 -7.49 24.01
CA ASN A 3 1.30 -7.57 23.53
C ASN A 3 1.01 -8.93 22.85
N ASN A 4 -0.18 -9.11 22.27
CA ASN A 4 -0.62 -10.41 21.74
C ASN A 4 0.21 -10.91 20.56
N LEU A 5 0.95 -10.03 19.86
CA LEU A 5 1.83 -10.43 18.75
C LEU A 5 3.05 -11.24 19.19
N SER A 6 3.35 -11.30 20.48
CA SER A 6 4.45 -12.13 21.01
C SER A 6 4.29 -13.64 20.75
N LYS A 7 3.09 -14.07 20.39
CA LYS A 7 2.74 -15.47 20.09
C LYS A 7 2.80 -15.80 18.59
N GLU A 8 3.02 -14.79 17.76
CA GLU A 8 3.03 -14.93 16.30
C GLU A 8 4.38 -15.45 15.79
N THR A 9 4.40 -15.91 14.54
CA THR A 9 5.60 -16.45 13.89
C THR A 9 6.18 -15.50 12.85
N SER A 10 5.38 -14.55 12.34
CA SER A 10 5.83 -13.55 11.39
C SER A 10 6.92 -12.66 11.99
N PRO A 11 8.11 -12.54 11.34
CA PRO A 11 9.14 -11.60 11.78
C PRO A 11 8.63 -10.16 11.85
N TYR A 12 7.74 -9.75 10.94
CA TYR A 12 7.15 -8.42 10.94
C TYR A 12 6.25 -8.19 12.17
N LEU A 13 5.37 -9.14 12.50
CA LEU A 13 4.51 -9.02 13.66
C LEU A 13 5.32 -9.01 14.96
N LEU A 14 6.35 -9.85 15.05
CA LEU A 14 7.25 -9.91 16.21
C LEU A 14 8.04 -8.61 16.46
N GLN A 15 8.32 -7.80 15.43
CA GLN A 15 8.94 -6.48 15.58
C GLN A 15 8.08 -5.51 16.40
N HIS A 16 6.77 -5.75 16.45
CA HIS A 16 5.80 -4.89 17.15
C HIS A 16 5.30 -5.45 18.48
N LYS A 17 5.81 -6.60 18.95
CA LYS A 17 5.36 -7.26 20.17
C LYS A 17 5.55 -6.45 21.45
N ASP A 18 6.55 -5.57 21.46
CA ASP A 18 6.91 -4.76 22.62
C ASP A 18 6.41 -3.30 22.53
N ASN A 19 5.65 -2.94 21.47
CA ASN A 19 5.00 -1.63 21.38
C ASN A 19 3.99 -1.43 22.52
N PRO A 20 3.79 -0.18 23.01
CA PRO A 20 2.74 0.13 23.97
C PRO A 20 1.32 0.00 23.42
N VAL A 21 1.16 -0.10 22.10
CA VAL A 21 -0.13 -0.39 21.46
C VAL A 21 -0.50 -1.85 21.72
N GLU A 22 -1.74 -2.09 22.16
CA GLU A 22 -2.32 -3.43 22.30
C GLU A 22 -2.64 -4.00 20.92
N TRP A 23 -1.62 -4.55 20.26
CA TRP A 23 -1.76 -5.18 18.98
C TRP A 23 -2.31 -6.60 19.08
N TYR A 24 -3.16 -6.93 18.13
CA TYR A 24 -3.65 -8.26 17.82
C TYR A 24 -3.24 -8.64 16.40
N SER A 25 -3.15 -9.95 16.11
CA SER A 25 -3.17 -10.46 14.73
C SER A 25 -4.61 -10.53 14.22
N TRP A 26 -4.77 -10.66 12.90
CA TRP A 26 -6.09 -10.85 12.29
C TRP A 26 -6.56 -12.28 12.51
N ASN A 27 -7.41 -12.49 13.48
CA ASN A 27 -7.98 -13.78 13.85
C ASN A 27 -9.40 -13.62 14.42
N ASP A 28 -10.07 -14.75 14.65
CA ASP A 28 -11.46 -14.76 15.14
C ASP A 28 -11.59 -14.09 16.52
N GLU A 29 -10.57 -14.20 17.38
CA GLU A 29 -10.57 -13.60 18.71
C GLU A 29 -10.60 -12.06 18.62
N SER A 30 -9.71 -11.48 17.83
CA SER A 30 -9.64 -10.01 17.65
C SER A 30 -10.88 -9.45 16.97
N LEU A 31 -11.40 -10.15 15.96
CA LEU A 31 -12.63 -9.75 15.26
C LEU A 31 -13.86 -9.89 16.14
N LYS A 32 -13.93 -10.94 16.95
CA LYS A 32 -15.01 -11.11 17.94
C LYS A 32 -14.94 -10.01 19.01
N LYS A 33 -13.74 -9.69 19.51
CA LYS A 33 -13.53 -8.62 20.49
C LYS A 33 -14.03 -7.28 19.96
N ALA A 34 -13.77 -6.94 18.70
CA ALA A 34 -14.27 -5.73 18.08
C ALA A 34 -15.81 -5.65 18.10
N LYS A 35 -16.48 -6.75 17.81
CA LYS A 35 -17.95 -6.87 17.85
C LYS A 35 -18.50 -6.79 19.27
N ASP A 36 -17.92 -7.54 20.20
CA ASP A 36 -18.39 -7.60 21.59
C ASP A 36 -18.25 -6.24 22.30
N GLU A 37 -17.16 -5.49 22.01
CA GLU A 37 -16.93 -4.17 22.58
C GLU A 37 -17.53 -3.03 21.75
N ASN A 38 -18.10 -3.33 20.58
CA ASN A 38 -18.59 -2.36 19.61
C ASN A 38 -17.54 -1.26 19.32
N LYS A 39 -16.28 -1.66 19.18
CA LYS A 39 -15.16 -0.78 18.85
C LYS A 39 -14.77 -0.91 17.38
N PRO A 40 -14.46 0.21 16.71
CA PRO A 40 -13.90 0.16 15.36
C PRO A 40 -12.51 -0.50 15.42
N ILE A 41 -12.12 -1.09 14.28
CA ILE A 41 -10.82 -1.72 14.13
C ILE A 41 -9.87 -0.71 13.47
N PHE A 42 -8.66 -0.56 14.02
CA PHE A 42 -7.54 0.01 13.29
C PHE A 42 -6.68 -1.13 12.75
N LEU A 43 -6.67 -1.26 11.42
CA LEU A 43 -5.88 -2.25 10.70
C LEU A 43 -4.62 -1.60 10.13
N SER A 44 -3.45 -2.11 10.49
CA SER A 44 -2.16 -1.71 9.95
C SER A 44 -1.53 -2.87 9.20
N VAL A 45 -1.35 -2.71 7.88
CA VAL A 45 -0.72 -3.71 7.01
C VAL A 45 0.66 -3.22 6.57
N GLY A 46 1.64 -4.11 6.62
CA GLY A 46 3.01 -3.83 6.21
C GLY A 46 3.81 -5.11 6.00
N TYR A 47 5.13 -5.01 6.03
CA TYR A 47 6.06 -6.14 5.88
C TYR A 47 7.43 -5.78 6.48
N SER A 48 8.28 -6.80 6.71
CA SER A 48 9.51 -6.66 7.50
C SER A 48 10.49 -5.62 6.98
N SER A 49 10.69 -5.51 5.67
CA SER A 49 11.64 -4.55 5.05
C SER A 49 11.01 -3.21 4.66
N CYS A 50 9.78 -2.94 5.10
CA CYS A 50 9.06 -1.72 4.78
C CYS A 50 9.62 -0.50 5.56
N HIS A 51 10.39 0.35 4.91
CA HIS A 51 10.99 1.54 5.54
C HIS A 51 9.95 2.44 6.22
N TRP A 52 8.90 2.84 5.50
CA TRP A 52 7.88 3.73 6.07
C TRP A 52 7.02 3.08 7.16
N CYS A 53 6.96 1.73 7.19
CA CYS A 53 6.33 1.03 8.29
C CYS A 53 7.16 1.18 9.58
N HIS A 54 8.50 1.12 9.47
CA HIS A 54 9.40 1.35 10.59
C HIS A 54 9.34 2.81 11.05
N VAL A 55 9.33 3.78 10.12
CA VAL A 55 9.18 5.19 10.46
C VAL A 55 7.89 5.41 11.25
N MET A 56 6.74 4.91 10.77
CA MET A 56 5.47 5.06 11.48
C MET A 56 5.45 4.34 12.84
N ALA A 57 6.16 3.21 12.96
CA ALA A 57 6.31 2.51 14.24
C ALA A 57 7.03 3.39 15.26
N HIS A 58 8.20 3.91 14.93
CA HIS A 58 9.00 4.75 15.82
C HIS A 58 8.30 6.06 16.18
N GLU A 59 7.64 6.68 15.21
CA GLU A 59 6.99 7.98 15.44
C GLU A 59 5.67 7.85 16.20
N SER A 60 4.87 6.81 15.93
CA SER A 60 3.49 6.71 16.42
C SER A 60 3.22 5.50 17.30
N PHE A 61 3.66 4.29 16.92
CA PHE A 61 3.27 3.07 17.64
C PHE A 61 4.11 2.81 18.89
N GLU A 62 5.28 3.44 19.02
CA GLU A 62 6.14 3.43 20.20
C GLU A 62 5.87 4.62 21.13
N ASN A 63 4.96 5.52 20.74
CA ASN A 63 4.58 6.68 21.53
C ASN A 63 3.42 6.34 22.49
N ASP A 64 3.64 6.50 23.79
CA ASP A 64 2.67 6.16 24.84
C ASP A 64 1.36 6.94 24.73
N ASP A 65 1.42 8.22 24.37
CA ASP A 65 0.21 9.07 24.25
C ASP A 65 -0.65 8.64 23.06
N VAL A 66 -0.01 8.30 21.93
CA VAL A 66 -0.70 7.77 20.75
C VAL A 66 -1.25 6.38 21.05
N ALA A 67 -0.46 5.51 21.67
CA ALA A 67 -0.87 4.17 22.06
C ALA A 67 -2.08 4.19 22.99
N LYS A 68 -2.12 5.11 23.95
CA LYS A 68 -3.27 5.30 24.85
C LYS A 68 -4.55 5.62 24.05
N ILE A 69 -4.47 6.56 23.09
CA ILE A 69 -5.62 6.92 22.25
C ILE A 69 -6.09 5.70 21.44
N MET A 70 -5.15 4.95 20.88
CA MET A 70 -5.44 3.77 20.08
C MET A 70 -6.12 2.68 20.92
N ASN A 71 -5.55 2.32 22.07
CA ASN A 71 -6.03 1.25 22.93
C ASN A 71 -7.42 1.55 23.53
N GLU A 72 -7.67 2.80 23.89
CA GLU A 72 -8.97 3.21 24.41
C GLU A 72 -10.10 3.13 23.37
N ASN A 73 -9.81 3.40 22.11
CA ASN A 73 -10.83 3.65 21.11
C ASN A 73 -10.93 2.61 20.00
N PHE A 74 -9.92 1.76 19.80
CA PHE A 74 -9.88 0.80 18.70
C PHE A 74 -9.46 -0.59 19.18
N ILE A 75 -9.83 -1.58 18.40
CA ILE A 75 -9.14 -2.88 18.40
C ILE A 75 -8.05 -2.77 17.34
N ASN A 76 -6.79 -2.81 17.77
CA ASN A 76 -5.64 -2.56 16.90
C ASN A 76 -5.16 -3.90 16.33
N ILE A 77 -5.30 -4.07 15.02
CA ILE A 77 -4.91 -5.30 14.32
C ILE A 77 -3.74 -5.01 13.40
N LYS A 78 -2.70 -5.84 13.50
CA LYS A 78 -1.54 -5.78 12.63
C LYS A 78 -1.49 -6.99 11.71
N VAL A 79 -1.17 -6.74 10.44
CA VAL A 79 -1.14 -7.76 9.39
C VAL A 79 0.18 -7.69 8.64
N ASP A 80 0.82 -8.85 8.51
CA ASP A 80 1.92 -9.05 7.57
C ASP A 80 1.34 -9.39 6.19
N ARG A 81 1.58 -8.52 5.20
CA ARG A 81 1.10 -8.75 3.84
C ARG A 81 1.70 -10.02 3.20
N GLU A 82 2.87 -10.46 3.67
CA GLU A 82 3.52 -11.65 3.14
C GLU A 82 2.83 -12.93 3.61
N GLU A 83 2.20 -12.90 4.79
CA GLU A 83 1.35 -14.00 5.29
C GLU A 83 -0.11 -13.87 4.83
N ARG A 84 -0.63 -12.64 4.69
CA ARG A 84 -2.03 -12.36 4.35
C ARG A 84 -2.15 -11.43 3.13
N PRO A 85 -1.66 -11.86 1.95
CA PRO A 85 -1.78 -11.09 0.72
C PRO A 85 -3.24 -10.87 0.28
N ASP A 86 -4.15 -11.72 0.71
CA ASP A 86 -5.59 -11.61 0.49
C ASP A 86 -6.16 -10.33 1.12
N LEU A 87 -5.81 -10.04 2.36
CA LEU A 87 -6.23 -8.83 3.08
C LEU A 87 -5.56 -7.59 2.48
N ASP A 88 -4.25 -7.70 2.19
CA ASP A 88 -3.51 -6.60 1.57
C ASP A 88 -4.13 -6.19 0.24
N ASP A 89 -4.43 -7.14 -0.66
CA ASP A 89 -5.02 -6.86 -1.97
C ASP A 89 -6.37 -6.13 -1.88
N ILE A 90 -7.27 -6.59 -1.02
CA ILE A 90 -8.59 -5.99 -0.84
C ILE A 90 -8.47 -4.53 -0.37
N TYR A 91 -7.72 -4.29 0.70
CA TYR A 91 -7.64 -2.95 1.29
C TYR A 91 -6.73 -2.01 0.52
N GLN A 92 -5.74 -2.52 -0.24
CA GLN A 92 -4.96 -1.73 -1.20
C GLN A 92 -5.84 -1.22 -2.36
N LYS A 93 -6.72 -2.06 -2.90
CA LYS A 93 -7.70 -1.62 -3.92
C LYS A 93 -8.56 -0.48 -3.41
N ILE A 94 -9.06 -0.60 -2.17
CA ILE A 94 -9.85 0.44 -1.53
C ILE A 94 -9.03 1.72 -1.33
N CYS A 95 -7.76 1.61 -0.91
CA CYS A 95 -6.87 2.75 -0.77
C CYS A 95 -6.64 3.46 -2.10
N GLN A 96 -6.35 2.71 -3.16
CA GLN A 96 -6.17 3.27 -4.51
C GLN A 96 -7.41 3.97 -5.04
N MET A 97 -8.60 3.39 -4.84
CA MET A 97 -9.86 4.03 -5.24
C MET A 97 -10.12 5.35 -4.52
N SER A 98 -9.71 5.46 -3.25
CA SER A 98 -9.99 6.63 -2.41
C SER A 98 -8.98 7.74 -2.54
N THR A 99 -7.70 7.37 -2.63
CA THR A 99 -6.59 8.32 -2.55
C THR A 99 -5.85 8.50 -3.88
N GLY A 100 -6.19 7.70 -4.89
CA GLY A 100 -5.51 7.65 -6.18
C GLY A 100 -4.21 6.85 -6.16
N GLN A 101 -3.76 6.38 -4.99
CA GLN A 101 -2.51 5.62 -4.85
C GLN A 101 -2.58 4.63 -3.69
N GLY A 102 -1.85 3.53 -3.80
CA GLY A 102 -1.63 2.58 -2.71
C GLY A 102 -0.23 2.72 -2.13
N GLY A 103 0.08 1.93 -1.09
CA GLY A 103 1.40 1.88 -0.49
C GLY A 103 1.39 1.30 0.92
N TRP A 104 2.59 1.16 1.49
CA TRP A 104 2.78 0.71 2.86
C TRP A 104 3.59 1.73 3.66
N PRO A 105 3.26 1.86 5.00
CA PRO A 105 2.21 1.13 5.70
C PRO A 105 0.83 1.44 5.13
N LEU A 106 -0.05 0.45 5.07
CA LEU A 106 -1.45 0.67 4.77
C LEU A 106 -2.21 0.79 6.10
N SER A 107 -2.95 1.86 6.28
CA SER A 107 -3.72 2.17 7.48
C SER A 107 -5.20 2.21 7.13
N VAL A 108 -6.00 1.33 7.73
CA VAL A 108 -7.43 1.22 7.45
C VAL A 108 -8.23 1.24 8.75
N PHE A 109 -9.27 2.04 8.78
CA PHE A 109 -10.22 2.05 9.90
C PHE A 109 -11.50 1.35 9.45
N LEU A 110 -11.87 0.29 10.19
CA LEU A 110 -12.96 -0.62 9.83
C LEU A 110 -14.05 -0.59 10.90
N THR A 111 -15.27 -0.87 10.46
CA THR A 111 -16.33 -1.24 11.41
C THR A 111 -16.03 -2.62 12.00
N PRO A 112 -16.70 -3.04 13.10
CA PRO A 112 -16.58 -4.40 13.63
C PRO A 112 -16.93 -5.50 12.61
N GLU A 113 -17.71 -5.16 11.57
CA GLU A 113 -18.05 -6.03 10.44
C GLU A 113 -16.99 -5.99 9.32
N GLN A 114 -15.81 -5.41 9.59
CA GLN A 114 -14.66 -5.34 8.68
C GLN A 114 -14.91 -4.47 7.43
N LYS A 115 -15.90 -3.58 7.45
CA LYS A 115 -16.16 -2.63 6.38
C LYS A 115 -15.33 -1.36 6.59
N PRO A 116 -14.49 -0.93 5.63
CA PRO A 116 -13.66 0.25 5.78
C PRO A 116 -14.50 1.53 5.73
N PHE A 117 -14.21 2.48 6.61
CA PHE A 117 -14.82 3.81 6.59
C PHE A 117 -13.79 4.94 6.46
N TYR A 118 -12.50 4.63 6.64
CA TYR A 118 -11.40 5.53 6.37
C TYR A 118 -10.14 4.74 5.99
N VAL A 119 -9.33 5.27 5.07
CA VAL A 119 -8.14 4.60 4.57
C VAL A 119 -7.06 5.61 4.21
N GLY A 120 -5.82 5.22 4.38
CA GLY A 120 -4.64 5.96 3.95
C GLY A 120 -3.39 5.10 4.07
N THR A 121 -2.25 5.70 3.81
CA THR A 121 -0.96 5.03 3.95
C THR A 121 -0.23 5.53 5.21
N TYR A 122 0.90 6.14 5.06
CA TYR A 122 1.64 6.75 6.15
C TYR A 122 0.97 8.04 6.65
N PHE A 123 0.92 8.22 7.97
CA PHE A 123 0.50 9.43 8.65
C PHE A 123 1.64 9.93 9.56
N PRO A 124 2.00 11.23 9.49
CA PRO A 124 3.02 11.80 10.36
C PRO A 124 2.53 11.83 11.82
N VAL A 125 3.46 11.91 12.77
CA VAL A 125 3.10 11.98 14.19
C VAL A 125 2.42 13.32 14.55
N LEU A 126 2.85 14.41 13.95
CA LEU A 126 2.33 15.77 14.18
C LEU A 126 1.49 16.26 13.02
N ASP A 127 0.52 17.13 13.33
CA ASP A 127 -0.23 17.86 12.31
C ASP A 127 0.73 18.70 11.46
N SER A 128 0.72 18.52 10.16
CA SER A 128 1.66 19.16 9.24
C SER A 128 1.03 19.43 7.88
N TYR A 129 1.28 20.61 7.32
CA TYR A 129 0.85 21.01 5.96
C TYR A 129 -0.63 20.71 5.64
N GLY A 130 -1.53 20.94 6.60
CA GLY A 130 -2.97 20.71 6.44
C GLY A 130 -3.39 19.22 6.52
N ARG A 131 -2.48 18.32 6.89
CA ARG A 131 -2.78 16.91 7.19
C ARG A 131 -2.76 16.68 8.68
N PRO A 132 -3.76 15.99 9.24
CA PRO A 132 -3.74 15.65 10.66
C PRO A 132 -2.62 14.66 10.95
N GLY A 133 -1.95 14.83 12.07
CA GLY A 133 -1.07 13.84 12.64
C GLY A 133 -1.85 12.60 13.09
N PHE A 134 -1.17 11.46 13.18
CA PHE A 134 -1.83 10.18 13.43
C PHE A 134 -2.68 10.17 14.71
N GLY A 135 -2.16 10.72 15.81
CA GLY A 135 -2.93 10.80 17.07
C GLY A 135 -4.16 11.71 16.96
N SER A 136 -4.08 12.82 16.20
CA SER A 136 -5.22 13.70 15.93
C SER A 136 -6.27 13.01 15.06
N LEU A 137 -5.82 12.27 14.04
CA LEU A 137 -6.69 11.47 13.18
C LEU A 137 -7.44 10.41 14.01
N CYS A 138 -6.73 9.65 14.85
CA CYS A 138 -7.36 8.63 15.69
C CYS A 138 -8.45 9.24 16.62
N ARG A 139 -8.19 10.40 17.23
CA ARG A 139 -9.21 11.10 18.03
C ARG A 139 -10.44 11.50 17.22
N GLN A 140 -10.23 12.06 16.01
CA GLN A 140 -11.32 12.48 15.13
C GLN A 140 -12.18 11.30 14.68
N LEU A 141 -11.55 10.18 14.30
CA LEU A 141 -12.28 8.98 13.86
C LEU A 141 -13.00 8.29 15.04
N ALA A 142 -12.38 8.25 16.21
CA ALA A 142 -13.02 7.75 17.43
C ALA A 142 -14.25 8.59 17.82
N GLN A 143 -14.15 9.92 17.70
CA GLN A 143 -15.27 10.83 17.93
C GLN A 143 -16.36 10.62 16.87
N ALA A 144 -16.00 10.51 15.60
CA ALA A 144 -16.97 10.25 14.54
C ALA A 144 -17.71 8.91 14.74
N TRP A 145 -17.01 7.86 15.18
CA TRP A 145 -17.62 6.58 15.53
C TRP A 145 -18.70 6.70 16.61
N LYS A 146 -18.42 7.50 17.65
CA LYS A 146 -19.33 7.70 18.79
C LYS A 146 -20.51 8.63 18.48
N GLU A 147 -20.23 9.73 17.80
CA GLU A 147 -21.19 10.83 17.64
C GLU A 147 -21.96 10.78 16.30
N LYS A 148 -21.35 10.18 15.27
CA LYS A 148 -21.88 10.16 13.89
C LYS A 148 -21.91 8.77 13.28
N PRO A 149 -22.47 7.75 13.98
CA PRO A 149 -22.44 6.37 13.51
C PRO A 149 -23.12 6.17 12.16
N LYS A 150 -24.13 6.99 11.85
CA LYS A 150 -24.80 6.95 10.53
C LYS A 150 -23.88 7.38 9.39
N ASP A 151 -23.08 8.43 9.60
CA ASP A 151 -22.15 8.94 8.59
C ASP A 151 -21.04 7.92 8.35
N VAL A 152 -20.52 7.32 9.42
CA VAL A 152 -19.53 6.24 9.35
C VAL A 152 -20.10 5.04 8.60
N GLY A 153 -21.32 4.61 8.90
CA GLY A 153 -22.00 3.53 8.19
C GLY A 153 -22.20 3.82 6.70
N THR A 154 -22.61 5.05 6.35
CA THR A 154 -22.76 5.47 4.96
C THR A 154 -21.43 5.43 4.21
N SER A 155 -20.35 5.91 4.83
CA SER A 155 -19.00 5.85 4.24
C SER A 155 -18.58 4.40 4.01
N ALA A 156 -18.81 3.52 5.00
CA ALA A 156 -18.45 2.12 4.88
C ALA A 156 -19.21 1.41 3.74
N GLU A 157 -20.51 1.64 3.60
CA GLU A 157 -21.30 1.09 2.50
C GLU A 157 -20.84 1.63 1.14
N GLN A 158 -20.45 2.89 1.05
CA GLN A 158 -19.93 3.49 -0.18
C GLN A 158 -18.62 2.83 -0.62
N PHE A 159 -17.68 2.59 0.30
CA PHE A 159 -16.46 1.85 0.01
C PHE A 159 -16.74 0.44 -0.52
N MET A 160 -17.62 -0.29 0.17
CA MET A 160 -17.98 -1.65 -0.25
C MET A 160 -18.69 -1.68 -1.60
N SER A 161 -19.60 -0.73 -1.86
CA SER A 161 -20.27 -0.61 -3.15
C SER A 161 -19.28 -0.33 -4.30
N ASN A 162 -18.30 0.54 -4.06
CA ASN A 162 -17.29 0.86 -5.06
C ASN A 162 -16.36 -0.34 -5.31
N LEU A 163 -15.96 -1.07 -4.28
CA LEU A 163 -15.17 -2.30 -4.41
C LEU A 163 -15.94 -3.34 -5.25
N THR A 164 -17.22 -3.57 -4.93
CA THR A 164 -18.06 -4.52 -5.68
C THR A 164 -18.19 -4.14 -7.16
N LYS A 165 -18.26 -2.83 -7.47
CA LYS A 165 -18.29 -2.36 -8.87
C LYS A 165 -16.97 -2.64 -9.59
N LEU A 166 -15.84 -2.45 -8.90
CA LEU A 166 -14.51 -2.72 -9.45
C LEU A 166 -14.30 -4.21 -9.72
N GLU A 167 -14.81 -5.07 -8.83
CA GLU A 167 -14.66 -6.52 -8.92
C GLU A 167 -15.68 -7.21 -9.85
N LYS A 168 -16.68 -6.46 -10.34
CA LYS A 168 -17.56 -7.01 -11.37
C LYS A 168 -16.74 -7.32 -12.62
N VAL A 169 -16.49 -8.60 -12.81
CA VAL A 169 -16.00 -9.12 -14.08
C VAL A 169 -17.11 -8.87 -15.12
N SER A 170 -16.86 -8.03 -16.11
CA SER A 170 -17.72 -7.97 -17.29
C SER A 170 -17.70 -9.34 -17.96
N ASP A 171 -18.86 -9.79 -18.44
CA ASP A 171 -18.90 -10.98 -19.30
C ASP A 171 -17.87 -10.78 -20.41
N GLY A 172 -16.84 -11.65 -20.41
CA GLY A 172 -15.68 -11.48 -21.27
C GLY A 172 -16.11 -11.47 -22.74
N GLY A 173 -15.80 -10.39 -23.44
CA GLY A 173 -15.84 -10.36 -24.91
C GLY A 173 -14.72 -11.23 -25.51
N GLU A 174 -14.73 -11.39 -26.81
CA GLU A 174 -13.61 -12.01 -27.53
C GLU A 174 -12.33 -11.20 -27.30
N ILE A 175 -11.22 -11.89 -27.02
CA ILE A 175 -9.92 -11.25 -26.88
C ILE A 175 -9.40 -10.91 -28.27
N GLU A 176 -9.54 -9.66 -28.65
CA GLU A 176 -9.07 -9.15 -29.93
C GLU A 176 -7.61 -8.67 -29.85
N LYS A 177 -6.89 -8.80 -30.98
CA LYS A 177 -5.52 -8.30 -31.11
C LYS A 177 -5.42 -6.79 -30.85
N ALA A 178 -6.49 -6.04 -31.11
CA ALA A 178 -6.59 -4.59 -30.87
C ALA A 178 -6.29 -4.20 -29.42
N ILE A 179 -6.57 -5.08 -28.45
CA ILE A 179 -6.23 -4.86 -27.03
C ILE A 179 -4.71 -4.67 -26.84
N LEU A 180 -3.89 -5.42 -27.58
CA LEU A 180 -2.43 -5.29 -27.52
C LEU A 180 -1.96 -3.97 -28.11
N ASP A 181 -2.61 -3.53 -29.21
CA ASP A 181 -2.28 -2.26 -29.86
C ASP A 181 -2.61 -1.09 -28.94
N GLU A 182 -3.79 -1.11 -28.31
CA GLU A 182 -4.21 -0.10 -27.34
C GLU A 182 -3.30 -0.08 -26.10
N ALA A 183 -2.99 -1.22 -25.53
CA ALA A 183 -2.09 -1.33 -24.38
C ALA A 183 -0.69 -0.76 -24.69
N ALA A 184 -0.15 -1.06 -25.87
CA ALA A 184 1.15 -0.54 -26.29
C ALA A 184 1.14 0.98 -26.47
N VAL A 185 0.09 1.53 -27.04
CA VAL A 185 -0.07 3.00 -27.21
C VAL A 185 -0.21 3.66 -25.84
N ASN A 186 -1.04 3.13 -24.95
CA ASN A 186 -1.25 3.69 -23.61
C ASN A 186 0.07 3.69 -22.79
N LEU A 187 0.88 2.65 -22.90
CA LEU A 187 2.20 2.63 -22.24
C LEU A 187 3.13 3.73 -22.78
N LEU A 188 3.10 4.03 -24.07
CA LEU A 188 3.92 5.12 -24.64
C LEU A 188 3.42 6.51 -24.22
N GLN A 189 2.14 6.69 -23.94
CA GLN A 189 1.62 7.98 -23.46
C GLN A 189 2.16 8.37 -22.09
N VAL A 190 2.43 7.38 -21.23
CA VAL A 190 2.98 7.58 -19.89
C VAL A 190 4.50 7.37 -19.82
N ALA A 191 5.15 7.14 -20.97
CA ALA A 191 6.58 6.87 -21.08
C ALA A 191 7.42 8.16 -20.88
N ASP A 192 8.45 8.06 -20.05
CA ASP A 192 9.48 9.10 -19.94
C ASP A 192 10.55 8.93 -21.03
N THR A 193 10.46 9.75 -22.07
CA THR A 193 11.37 9.67 -23.22
C THR A 193 12.78 10.19 -22.93
N ASN A 194 13.00 10.89 -21.81
CA ASN A 194 14.30 11.44 -21.43
C ASN A 194 15.11 10.48 -20.57
N TYR A 195 14.47 9.93 -19.54
CA TYR A 195 15.12 9.07 -18.56
C TYR A 195 14.67 7.61 -18.62
N GLY A 196 13.69 7.30 -19.43
CA GLY A 196 13.10 5.95 -19.50
C GLY A 196 12.17 5.64 -18.34
N GLY A 197 11.49 4.50 -18.44
CA GLY A 197 10.48 4.11 -17.48
C GLY A 197 9.14 4.83 -17.70
N PHE A 198 8.23 4.68 -16.76
CA PHE A 198 6.85 5.13 -16.87
C PHE A 198 6.51 6.08 -15.73
N GLY A 199 5.80 7.17 -16.03
CA GLY A 199 5.35 8.14 -15.06
C GLY A 199 6.45 9.04 -14.49
N GLN A 200 6.13 9.69 -13.39
CA GLN A 200 7.02 10.60 -12.65
C GLN A 200 7.66 9.89 -11.44
N ALA A 201 8.37 10.64 -10.58
CA ALA A 201 8.88 10.11 -9.31
C ALA A 201 7.74 9.84 -8.28
N PRO A 202 7.85 8.80 -7.45
CA PRO A 202 8.88 7.75 -7.45
C PRO A 202 8.74 6.81 -8.65
N LYS A 203 9.87 6.30 -9.16
CA LYS A 203 9.89 5.54 -10.42
C LYS A 203 10.24 4.07 -10.19
N PHE A 204 9.35 3.19 -10.65
CA PHE A 204 9.50 1.74 -10.53
C PHE A 204 10.01 1.12 -11.83
N PRO A 205 10.81 0.02 -11.78
CA PRO A 205 11.33 -0.67 -12.96
C PRO A 205 10.28 -1.19 -13.94
N ASN A 206 9.11 -1.61 -13.46
CA ASN A 206 7.99 -2.11 -14.27
C ASN A 206 8.41 -3.17 -15.33
N ALA A 207 9.14 -4.20 -14.90
CA ALA A 207 9.74 -5.21 -15.77
C ALA A 207 8.71 -5.90 -16.69
N ALA A 208 7.47 -6.13 -16.24
CA ALA A 208 6.40 -6.69 -17.04
C ALA A 208 6.06 -5.82 -18.25
N ASN A 209 5.97 -4.48 -18.05
CA ASN A 209 5.68 -3.55 -19.14
C ASN A 209 6.82 -3.50 -20.17
N LEU A 210 8.07 -3.55 -19.72
CA LEU A 210 9.23 -3.61 -20.62
C LEU A 210 9.25 -4.94 -21.41
N SER A 211 8.96 -6.06 -20.76
CA SER A 211 8.83 -7.37 -21.42
C SER A 211 7.71 -7.37 -22.46
N PHE A 212 6.56 -6.77 -22.14
CA PHE A 212 5.47 -6.59 -23.10
C PHE A 212 5.91 -5.76 -24.31
N MET A 213 6.61 -4.63 -24.10
CA MET A 213 7.09 -3.80 -25.21
C MET A 213 8.04 -4.53 -26.15
N PHE A 214 8.95 -5.38 -25.65
CA PHE A 214 9.80 -6.21 -26.49
C PHE A 214 8.99 -7.20 -27.33
N ARG A 215 8.03 -7.89 -26.70
CA ARG A 215 7.16 -8.87 -27.37
C ARG A 215 6.28 -8.18 -28.42
N TYR A 216 5.69 -7.05 -28.07
CA TYR A 216 4.84 -6.28 -28.97
C TYR A 216 5.63 -5.72 -30.17
N SER A 217 6.84 -5.20 -29.95
CA SER A 217 7.71 -4.77 -31.04
C SER A 217 7.99 -5.88 -32.04
N LYS A 218 8.27 -7.09 -31.53
CA LYS A 218 8.48 -8.26 -32.40
C LYS A 218 7.21 -8.67 -33.15
N LEU A 219 6.04 -8.59 -32.50
CA LEU A 219 4.76 -8.96 -33.11
C LEU A 219 4.30 -7.99 -34.19
N SER A 220 4.43 -6.68 -33.91
CA SER A 220 3.95 -5.59 -34.77
C SER A 220 4.95 -5.16 -35.84
N GLY A 221 6.26 -5.47 -35.66
CA GLY A 221 7.34 -4.95 -36.49
C GLY A 221 7.72 -3.49 -36.19
N ILE A 222 7.13 -2.84 -35.18
CA ILE A 222 7.35 -1.45 -34.84
C ILE A 222 8.49 -1.32 -33.83
N THR A 223 9.66 -0.87 -34.26
CA THR A 223 10.91 -0.86 -33.46
C THR A 223 10.90 0.11 -32.29
N LYS A 224 10.13 1.19 -32.33
CA LYS A 224 10.10 2.22 -31.28
C LYS A 224 9.83 1.68 -29.86
N PHE A 225 9.05 0.59 -29.75
CA PHE A 225 8.74 -0.03 -28.45
C PHE A 225 9.96 -0.73 -27.86
N GLN A 226 10.70 -1.48 -28.70
CA GLN A 226 11.96 -2.09 -28.29
C GLN A 226 13.03 -1.06 -27.97
N GLU A 227 13.13 0.00 -28.77
CA GLU A 227 14.09 1.08 -28.56
C GLU A 227 13.87 1.80 -27.24
N PHE A 228 12.60 2.10 -26.89
CA PHE A 228 12.24 2.66 -25.61
C PHE A 228 12.58 1.72 -24.44
N ALA A 229 12.26 0.43 -24.56
CA ALA A 229 12.56 -0.55 -23.52
C ALA A 229 14.07 -0.69 -23.31
N LEU A 230 14.87 -0.74 -24.39
CA LEU A 230 16.34 -0.77 -24.32
C LEU A 230 16.92 0.49 -23.69
N MET A 231 16.38 1.65 -24.04
CA MET A 231 16.79 2.92 -23.46
C MET A 231 16.53 2.93 -21.95
N THR A 232 15.34 2.50 -21.52
CA THR A 232 14.97 2.39 -20.10
C THR A 232 15.93 1.47 -19.35
N LEU A 233 16.16 0.26 -19.85
CA LEU A 233 17.09 -0.70 -19.22
C LEU A 233 18.51 -0.15 -19.11
N LYS A 234 19.01 0.54 -20.15
CA LYS A 234 20.35 1.18 -20.12
C LYS A 234 20.43 2.29 -19.09
N LYS A 235 19.37 3.09 -18.95
CA LYS A 235 19.31 4.17 -17.94
C LYS A 235 19.27 3.60 -16.52
N MET A 236 18.48 2.57 -16.29
CA MET A 236 18.42 1.87 -14.99
C MET A 236 19.78 1.24 -14.63
N ALA A 237 20.40 0.50 -15.56
CA ALA A 237 21.69 -0.16 -15.32
C ALA A 237 22.84 0.81 -15.04
N LYS A 238 22.76 2.05 -15.55
CA LYS A 238 23.76 3.12 -15.31
C LYS A 238 23.38 4.03 -14.14
N GLY A 239 22.17 3.91 -13.62
CA GLY A 239 21.67 4.71 -12.49
C GLY A 239 22.03 4.11 -11.14
N GLY A 240 21.78 4.86 -10.08
CA GLY A 240 21.97 4.39 -8.70
C GLY A 240 20.95 3.34 -8.27
N ILE A 241 19.86 3.12 -9.03
CA ILE A 241 18.91 2.03 -8.78
C ILE A 241 19.55 0.65 -8.92
N PHE A 242 20.65 0.52 -9.70
CA PHE A 242 21.46 -0.69 -9.78
C PHE A 242 22.66 -0.55 -8.84
N ASP A 243 22.87 -1.54 -7.98
CA ASP A 243 24.04 -1.60 -7.13
C ASP A 243 25.27 -1.96 -7.97
N GLN A 244 26.11 -0.98 -8.22
CA GLN A 244 27.29 -1.09 -9.08
C GLN A 244 28.41 -1.96 -8.47
N ILE A 245 28.33 -2.29 -7.16
CA ILE A 245 29.34 -3.07 -6.43
C ILE A 245 28.84 -4.48 -6.18
N GLY A 246 27.69 -4.59 -5.51
CA GLY A 246 27.11 -5.87 -5.09
C GLY A 246 26.18 -6.52 -6.10
N GLY A 247 25.82 -5.79 -7.18
CA GLY A 247 24.80 -6.22 -8.14
C GLY A 247 23.37 -6.15 -7.63
N GLY A 248 22.41 -6.35 -8.52
CA GLY A 248 20.99 -6.31 -8.23
C GLY A 248 20.37 -4.92 -8.31
N PHE A 249 19.05 -4.89 -8.42
CA PHE A 249 18.27 -3.66 -8.51
C PHE A 249 17.55 -3.39 -7.19
N HIS A 250 17.47 -2.12 -6.82
CA HIS A 250 16.58 -1.66 -5.77
C HIS A 250 15.13 -1.64 -6.28
N ARG A 251 14.18 -1.67 -5.35
CA ARG A 251 12.75 -1.77 -5.65
C ARG A 251 12.25 -0.60 -6.50
N TYR A 252 12.67 0.63 -6.17
CA TYR A 252 12.32 1.83 -6.94
C TYR A 252 13.34 2.95 -6.72
N SER A 253 13.31 3.95 -7.60
CA SER A 253 14.02 5.21 -7.43
C SER A 253 13.08 6.26 -6.85
N THR A 254 13.55 7.02 -5.86
CA THR A 254 12.79 8.12 -5.26
C THR A 254 12.71 9.33 -6.19
N ASP A 255 13.57 9.39 -7.21
CA ASP A 255 13.61 10.43 -8.25
C ASP A 255 13.26 9.88 -9.65
N GLY A 256 13.03 10.78 -10.59
CA GLY A 256 12.68 10.43 -11.97
C GLY A 256 13.86 10.02 -12.86
N ARG A 257 15.11 10.03 -12.37
CA ARG A 257 16.34 9.83 -13.15
C ARG A 257 17.05 8.53 -12.87
N TRP A 258 16.48 7.66 -12.00
CA TRP A 258 17.07 6.41 -11.53
C TRP A 258 18.31 6.60 -10.65
N LEU A 259 18.47 7.77 -9.98
CA LEU A 259 19.70 8.13 -9.28
C LEU A 259 19.68 7.73 -7.80
N VAL A 260 18.58 8.02 -7.10
CA VAL A 260 18.46 7.80 -5.65
C VAL A 260 17.60 6.58 -5.39
N PRO A 261 18.21 5.42 -5.08
CA PRO A 261 17.44 4.20 -4.84
C PRO A 261 16.72 4.24 -3.49
N HIS A 262 15.57 3.62 -3.40
CA HIS A 262 15.02 3.19 -2.12
C HIS A 262 15.79 1.95 -1.63
N PHE A 263 16.09 1.88 -0.33
CA PHE A 263 17.07 0.95 0.26
C PHE A 263 16.80 -0.54 0.03
N GLU A 264 15.56 -0.91 -0.21
CA GLU A 264 15.15 -2.30 -0.40
C GLU A 264 15.67 -2.85 -1.73
N LYS A 265 16.42 -3.95 -1.69
CA LYS A 265 16.88 -4.69 -2.87
C LYS A 265 15.89 -5.79 -3.24
N MET A 266 15.63 -5.93 -4.52
CA MET A 266 14.83 -7.05 -5.05
C MET A 266 15.74 -8.21 -5.36
N LEU A 267 15.31 -9.41 -4.98
CA LEU A 267 15.98 -10.68 -5.26
C LEU A 267 15.67 -11.18 -6.67
#